data_44cf1876b1bb7d82919683fb1cec6397
#
_entry.id   44cf1876b1bb7d82919683fb1cec6397
#
_cell.length_a   1.000
_cell.length_b   1.000
_cell.length_c   1.000
_cell.angle_alpha   90.00
_cell.angle_beta   90.00
_cell.angle_gamma   90.00
#
_symmetry.space_group_name_H-M   'P 1'
#
loop_
_entity.id
_entity.type
_entity.pdbx_description
1 polymer ?
#
loop_
_entity_poly.entity_id
_entity_poly.type
_entity_poly.pdbx_seq_one_letter_code
_entity_poly.pdbx_strand_id
1 'polypeptide(L)'
;RVRVFDAEKLCNVEAEGVEVITGNYEQYVRELFSEMVERNNVYKDSGLEQSVLEKYETVVYVMVGLNKLFSKLGDDAKDKLRVLMEKAEAEYKLHIIAVDTAAGIGTYMYDGWYRRQLNGADGVWIGDGIADQNIYRISKLTSDLYAEVEEGFGYFVYRGRTELVKLISSTEEA
;
A
#
# COMPACT_ATOMS: atom_id res chain seq x y z
N ARG A 1 -4.20 -12.36 7.40
CA ARG A 1 -5.05 -12.38 6.18
C ARG A 1 -4.61 -11.28 5.23
N VAL A 2 -4.63 -11.57 3.93
CA VAL A 2 -4.29 -10.59 2.86
C VAL A 2 -5.53 -10.37 1.99
N ARG A 3 -5.84 -9.09 1.71
CA ARG A 3 -6.90 -8.69 0.77
C ARG A 3 -6.30 -7.81 -0.32
N VAL A 4 -6.45 -8.23 -1.56
CA VAL A 4 -5.90 -7.53 -2.73
C VAL A 4 -7.03 -6.86 -3.48
N PHE A 5 -7.09 -5.52 -3.45
CA PHE A 5 -7.96 -4.74 -4.33
C PHE A 5 -7.28 -4.62 -5.69
N ASP A 6 -7.69 -5.45 -6.64
CA ASP A 6 -7.09 -5.46 -7.98
C ASP A 6 -7.95 -4.65 -8.96
N ALA A 7 -7.71 -3.34 -8.99
CA ALA A 7 -8.44 -2.46 -9.89
C ALA A 7 -7.97 -2.57 -11.35
N GLU A 8 -6.76 -3.05 -11.56
CA GLU A 8 -6.16 -3.26 -12.89
C GLU A 8 -6.44 -4.64 -13.48
N LYS A 9 -6.88 -5.61 -12.66
CA LYS A 9 -7.08 -7.02 -13.03
C LYS A 9 -5.78 -7.69 -13.47
N LEU A 10 -4.72 -7.47 -12.72
CA LEU A 10 -3.38 -8.00 -12.98
C LEU A 10 -3.02 -9.18 -12.07
N CYS A 11 -3.73 -9.33 -10.93
CA CYS A 11 -3.40 -10.34 -9.95
C CYS A 11 -4.06 -11.68 -10.30
N ASN A 12 -3.24 -12.70 -10.42
CA ASN A 12 -3.67 -14.09 -10.55
C ASN A 12 -3.05 -14.91 -9.41
N VAL A 13 -3.50 -14.62 -8.18
CA VAL A 13 -2.98 -15.27 -6.98
C VAL A 13 -4.07 -16.13 -6.37
N GLU A 14 -3.79 -17.42 -6.25
CA GLU A 14 -4.60 -18.40 -5.54
C GLU A 14 -3.78 -18.94 -4.36
N ALA A 15 -4.00 -18.43 -3.17
CA ALA A 15 -3.31 -18.85 -1.96
C ALA A 15 -4.24 -18.79 -0.74
N GLU A 16 -4.03 -19.70 0.21
CA GLU A 16 -4.77 -19.70 1.47
C GLU A 16 -4.56 -18.39 2.23
N GLY A 17 -5.64 -17.79 2.70
CA GLY A 17 -5.61 -16.51 3.42
C GLY A 17 -5.48 -15.27 2.55
N VAL A 18 -5.50 -15.43 1.20
CA VAL A 18 -5.49 -14.34 0.24
C VAL A 18 -6.84 -14.24 -0.46
N GLU A 19 -7.45 -13.06 -0.44
CA GLU A 19 -8.69 -12.73 -1.14
C GLU A 19 -8.42 -11.67 -2.21
N VAL A 20 -8.66 -11.98 -3.49
CA VAL A 20 -8.52 -11.02 -4.59
C VAL A 20 -9.88 -10.43 -4.94
N ILE A 21 -10.00 -9.10 -4.84
CA ILE A 21 -11.21 -8.32 -5.03
C ILE A 21 -11.10 -7.58 -6.37
N THR A 22 -11.92 -7.98 -7.34
CA THR A 22 -11.93 -7.41 -8.70
C THR A 22 -13.18 -6.58 -9.01
N GLY A 23 -14.05 -6.39 -8.01
CA GLY A 23 -15.32 -5.64 -8.13
C GLY A 23 -15.90 -5.29 -6.76
N ASN A 24 -17.06 -4.62 -6.74
CA ASN A 24 -17.76 -4.20 -5.53
C ASN A 24 -16.89 -3.40 -4.54
N TYR A 25 -15.92 -2.64 -5.06
CA TYR A 25 -14.91 -1.95 -4.25
C TYR A 25 -15.50 -1.06 -3.17
N GLU A 26 -16.61 -0.38 -3.43
CA GLU A 26 -17.26 0.49 -2.44
C GLU A 26 -17.71 -0.27 -1.18
N GLN A 27 -18.26 -1.47 -1.35
CA GLN A 27 -18.67 -2.31 -0.24
C GLN A 27 -17.45 -2.69 0.61
N TYR A 28 -16.39 -3.18 -0.01
CA TYR A 28 -15.17 -3.57 0.69
C TYR A 28 -14.48 -2.40 1.38
N VAL A 29 -14.48 -1.21 0.77
CA VAL A 29 -13.94 0.01 1.42
C VAL A 29 -14.77 0.38 2.65
N ARG A 30 -16.10 0.26 2.59
CA ARG A 30 -16.99 0.50 3.75
C ARG A 30 -16.76 -0.52 4.86
N GLU A 31 -16.59 -1.79 4.53
CA GLU A 31 -16.29 -2.86 5.49
C GLU A 31 -14.95 -2.59 6.18
N LEU A 32 -13.90 -2.30 5.42
CA LEU A 32 -12.60 -1.95 5.95
C LEU A 32 -12.65 -0.72 6.86
N PHE A 33 -13.39 0.31 6.45
CA PHE A 33 -13.57 1.52 7.26
C PHE A 33 -14.29 1.20 8.58
N SER A 34 -15.32 0.36 8.55
CA SER A 34 -16.06 -0.06 9.74
C SER A 34 -15.18 -0.88 10.68
N GLU A 35 -14.35 -1.77 10.13
CA GLU A 35 -13.37 -2.55 10.91
C GLU A 35 -12.34 -1.65 11.61
N MET A 36 -11.82 -0.64 10.90
CA MET A 36 -10.89 0.33 11.49
C MET A 36 -11.56 1.12 12.62
N VAL A 37 -12.79 1.60 12.40
CA VAL A 37 -13.55 2.37 13.41
C VAL A 37 -13.82 1.51 14.66
N GLU A 38 -14.19 0.25 14.48
CA GLU A 38 -14.39 -0.68 15.59
C GLU A 38 -13.11 -0.85 16.42
N ARG A 39 -11.98 -1.16 15.77
CA ARG A 39 -10.69 -1.33 16.44
C ARG A 39 -10.26 -0.06 17.19
N ASN A 40 -10.44 1.10 16.58
CA ASN A 40 -10.13 2.39 17.18
C ASN A 40 -11.02 2.67 18.40
N ASN A 41 -12.31 2.34 18.35
CA ASN A 41 -13.22 2.51 19.49
C ASN A 41 -12.81 1.60 20.65
N VAL A 42 -12.57 0.31 20.39
CA VAL A 42 -12.12 -0.65 21.43
C VAL A 42 -10.81 -0.18 22.07
N TYR A 43 -9.87 0.35 21.26
CA TYR A 43 -8.61 0.88 21.77
C TYR A 43 -8.83 2.12 22.66
N LYS A 44 -9.69 3.06 22.24
CA LYS A 44 -10.02 4.26 23.03
C LYS A 44 -10.76 3.93 24.31
N ASP A 45 -11.73 3.03 24.24
CA ASP A 45 -12.55 2.65 25.40
C ASP A 45 -11.74 1.90 26.47
N SER A 46 -10.65 1.24 26.09
CA SER A 46 -9.71 0.61 27.02
C SER A 46 -8.75 1.58 27.71
N GLY A 47 -8.80 2.88 27.41
CA GLY A 47 -7.80 3.85 27.87
C GLY A 47 -6.48 3.79 27.12
N LEU A 48 -6.52 3.40 25.84
CA LEU A 48 -5.38 3.27 24.92
C LEU A 48 -4.47 2.06 25.24
N GLU A 49 -5.03 0.99 25.74
CA GLU A 49 -4.30 -0.25 25.99
C GLU A 49 -4.13 -1.07 24.72
N GLN A 50 -2.89 -1.27 24.26
CA GLN A 50 -2.58 -2.03 23.05
C GLN A 50 -3.01 -3.51 23.13
N SER A 51 -3.01 -4.10 24.31
CA SER A 51 -3.37 -5.50 24.55
C SER A 51 -4.79 -5.86 24.08
N VAL A 52 -5.73 -4.89 24.09
CA VAL A 52 -7.11 -5.15 23.64
C VAL A 52 -7.19 -5.43 22.14
N LEU A 53 -6.17 -5.03 21.38
CA LEU A 53 -6.07 -5.26 19.94
C LEU A 53 -5.46 -6.62 19.59
N GLU A 54 -4.90 -7.34 20.55
CA GLU A 54 -4.29 -8.66 20.31
C GLU A 54 -5.30 -9.70 19.82
N LYS A 55 -6.57 -9.56 20.20
CA LYS A 55 -7.67 -10.44 19.73
C LYS A 55 -7.97 -10.33 18.24
N TYR A 56 -7.59 -9.23 17.60
CA TYR A 56 -7.82 -9.04 16.18
C TYR A 56 -6.73 -9.68 15.34
N GLU A 57 -7.14 -10.27 14.23
CA GLU A 57 -6.21 -10.75 13.21
C GLU A 57 -5.51 -9.57 12.50
N THR A 58 -4.23 -9.74 12.19
CA THR A 58 -3.54 -8.81 11.32
C THR A 58 -4.04 -8.94 9.89
N VAL A 59 -4.42 -7.83 9.26
CA VAL A 59 -4.89 -7.79 7.88
C VAL A 59 -4.03 -6.85 7.07
N VAL A 60 -3.57 -7.35 5.93
CA VAL A 60 -2.82 -6.56 4.94
C VAL A 60 -3.73 -6.30 3.74
N TYR A 61 -3.92 -5.05 3.41
CA TYR A 61 -4.65 -4.60 2.22
C TYR A 61 -3.66 -4.15 1.16
N VAL A 62 -3.63 -4.85 0.04
CA VAL A 62 -2.81 -4.48 -1.13
C VAL A 62 -3.72 -3.83 -2.15
N MET A 63 -3.45 -2.59 -2.52
CA MET A 63 -4.27 -1.80 -3.46
C MET A 63 -3.52 -1.67 -4.78
N VAL A 64 -3.80 -2.57 -5.72
CA VAL A 64 -3.19 -2.60 -7.05
C VAL A 64 -3.96 -1.70 -8.01
N GLY A 65 -3.27 -0.73 -8.60
CA GLY A 65 -3.87 0.34 -9.39
C GLY A 65 -4.66 1.32 -8.50
N LEU A 66 -3.99 1.91 -7.49
CA LEU A 66 -4.63 2.81 -6.53
C LEU A 66 -5.40 3.94 -7.21
N ASN A 67 -4.83 4.58 -8.23
CA ASN A 67 -5.49 5.64 -8.97
C ASN A 67 -6.76 5.15 -9.68
N LYS A 68 -6.70 3.98 -10.27
CA LYS A 68 -7.87 3.35 -10.90
C LYS A 68 -8.91 2.92 -9.88
N LEU A 69 -8.49 2.42 -8.72
CA LEU A 69 -9.39 2.11 -7.61
C LEU A 69 -10.18 3.36 -7.19
N PHE A 70 -9.50 4.48 -6.94
CA PHE A 70 -10.17 5.74 -6.61
C PHE A 70 -11.16 6.18 -7.69
N SER A 71 -10.85 5.99 -8.98
CA SER A 71 -11.74 6.36 -10.08
C SER A 71 -13.04 5.55 -10.12
N LYS A 72 -13.03 4.34 -9.54
CA LYS A 72 -14.19 3.43 -9.49
C LYS A 72 -15.09 3.62 -8.26
N LEU A 73 -14.69 4.48 -7.33
CA LEU A 73 -15.43 4.75 -6.10
C LEU A 73 -16.29 6.01 -6.24
N GLY A 74 -17.46 6.00 -5.62
CA GLY A 74 -18.23 7.22 -5.37
C GLY A 74 -17.62 8.06 -4.25
N ASP A 75 -18.09 9.29 -4.07
CA ASP A 75 -17.46 10.28 -3.18
C ASP A 75 -17.39 9.83 -1.72
N ASP A 76 -18.44 9.22 -1.18
CA ASP A 76 -18.46 8.69 0.18
C ASP A 76 -17.38 7.60 0.40
N ALA A 77 -17.23 6.68 -0.56
CA ALA A 77 -16.21 5.64 -0.48
C ALA A 77 -14.79 6.19 -0.67
N LYS A 78 -14.61 7.20 -1.55
CA LYS A 78 -13.33 7.92 -1.69
C LYS A 78 -12.91 8.58 -0.39
N ASP A 79 -13.82 9.26 0.29
CA ASP A 79 -13.52 9.94 1.55
C ASP A 79 -13.17 8.94 2.65
N LYS A 80 -13.89 7.82 2.73
CA LYS A 80 -13.54 6.72 3.63
C LYS A 80 -12.16 6.13 3.33
N LEU A 81 -11.84 5.91 2.05
CA LEU A 81 -10.53 5.40 1.66
C LEU A 81 -9.41 6.39 2.00
N ARG A 82 -9.60 7.70 1.81
CA ARG A 82 -8.64 8.73 2.23
C ARG A 82 -8.38 8.69 3.73
N VAL A 83 -9.44 8.56 4.53
CA VAL A 83 -9.30 8.44 6.00
C VAL A 83 -8.56 7.14 6.37
N LEU A 84 -8.86 6.03 5.69
CA LEU A 84 -8.14 4.77 5.88
C LEU A 84 -6.64 4.92 5.57
N MET A 85 -6.31 5.50 4.42
CA MET A 85 -4.92 5.74 4.01
C MET A 85 -4.18 6.66 5.00
N GLU A 86 -4.90 7.51 5.71
CA GLU A 86 -4.33 8.42 6.71
C GLU A 86 -4.19 7.79 8.09
N LYS A 87 -5.12 6.92 8.48
CA LYS A 87 -5.31 6.47 9.87
C LYS A 87 -5.08 4.98 10.09
N ALA A 88 -5.03 4.16 9.04
CA ALA A 88 -4.69 2.76 9.17
C ALA A 88 -3.21 2.65 9.58
N GLU A 89 -2.99 2.21 10.78
CA GLU A 89 -1.67 2.11 11.39
C GLU A 89 -1.43 0.66 11.86
N ALA A 90 -0.15 0.30 11.94
CA ALA A 90 0.25 -1.02 12.43
C ALA A 90 -0.31 -1.33 13.83
N GLU A 91 -0.54 -0.30 14.64
CA GLU A 91 -1.14 -0.40 15.97
C GLU A 91 -2.53 -1.05 15.95
N TYR A 92 -3.32 -0.78 14.90
CA TYR A 92 -4.64 -1.41 14.72
C TYR A 92 -4.56 -2.78 14.03
N LYS A 93 -3.37 -3.32 13.77
CA LYS A 93 -3.14 -4.54 12.96
C LYS A 93 -3.77 -4.46 11.56
N LEU A 94 -3.82 -3.27 11.00
CA LEU A 94 -4.23 -2.97 9.64
C LEU A 94 -3.05 -2.36 8.89
N HIS A 95 -2.66 -2.99 7.79
CA HIS A 95 -1.57 -2.52 6.96
C HIS A 95 -2.08 -2.26 5.55
N ILE A 96 -1.67 -1.15 4.96
CA ILE A 96 -2.02 -0.81 3.58
C ILE A 96 -0.74 -0.73 2.76
N ILE A 97 -0.74 -1.44 1.64
CA ILE A 97 0.31 -1.39 0.62
C ILE A 97 -0.33 -0.82 -0.65
N ALA A 98 0.13 0.34 -1.09
CA ALA A 98 -0.29 0.96 -2.33
C ALA A 98 0.64 0.54 -3.47
N VAL A 99 0.07 0.05 -4.57
CA VAL A 99 0.79 -0.34 -5.78
C VAL A 99 0.20 0.43 -6.95
N ASP A 100 1.03 1.22 -7.62
CA ASP A 100 0.65 1.94 -8.84
C ASP A 100 1.90 2.36 -9.63
N THR A 101 1.69 2.90 -10.80
CA THR A 101 2.76 3.59 -11.54
C THR A 101 3.23 4.85 -10.81
N ALA A 102 4.44 5.29 -11.08
CA ALA A 102 4.95 6.54 -10.53
C ALA A 102 4.02 7.73 -10.80
N ALA A 103 3.46 7.81 -12.02
CA ALA A 103 2.50 8.84 -12.40
C ALA A 103 1.19 8.72 -11.62
N GLY A 104 0.69 7.50 -11.40
CA GLY A 104 -0.51 7.22 -10.63
C GLY A 104 -0.38 7.67 -9.17
N ILE A 105 0.70 7.28 -8.50
CA ILE A 105 1.01 7.74 -7.14
C ILE A 105 1.23 9.26 -7.09
N GLY A 106 1.96 9.81 -8.06
CA GLY A 106 2.24 11.24 -8.16
C GLY A 106 1.00 12.13 -8.19
N THR A 107 -0.14 11.60 -8.64
CA THR A 107 -1.44 12.31 -8.63
C THR A 107 -1.84 12.78 -7.22
N TYR A 108 -1.40 12.06 -6.19
CA TYR A 108 -1.79 12.30 -4.79
C TYR A 108 -0.79 13.10 -3.96
N MET A 109 0.35 13.55 -4.54
CA MET A 109 1.44 14.19 -3.76
C MET A 109 0.98 15.42 -2.95
N TYR A 110 -0.12 16.05 -3.33
CA TYR A 110 -0.68 17.21 -2.61
C TYR A 110 -1.77 16.84 -1.61
N ASP A 111 -2.23 15.60 -1.61
CA ASP A 111 -3.25 15.13 -0.68
C ASP A 111 -2.70 15.01 0.74
N GLY A 112 -3.53 15.33 1.73
CA GLY A 112 -3.13 15.31 3.14
C GLY A 112 -2.70 13.93 3.63
N TRP A 113 -3.42 12.86 3.23
CA TRP A 113 -3.10 11.49 3.58
C TRP A 113 -1.77 11.04 2.97
N TYR A 114 -1.49 11.41 1.70
CA TYR A 114 -0.21 11.10 1.06
C TYR A 114 0.96 11.73 1.80
N ARG A 115 0.86 13.04 2.11
CA ARG A 115 1.92 13.78 2.79
C ARG A 115 2.24 13.24 4.18
N ARG A 116 1.24 12.69 4.87
CA ARG A 116 1.43 12.19 6.24
C ARG A 116 1.95 10.76 6.27
N GLN A 117 1.51 9.91 5.35
CA GLN A 117 1.77 8.47 5.42
C GLN A 117 2.71 7.95 4.34
N LEU A 118 2.63 8.46 3.11
CA LEU A 118 3.41 7.95 1.99
C LEU A 118 4.61 8.84 1.61
N ASN A 119 4.60 10.11 1.98
CA ASN A 119 5.72 10.99 1.67
C ASN A 119 6.98 10.58 2.42
N GLY A 120 7.90 9.94 1.73
CA GLY A 120 9.12 9.38 2.31
C GLY A 120 8.92 8.02 2.97
N ALA A 121 7.79 7.35 2.69
CA ALA A 121 7.56 5.97 3.11
C ALA A 121 8.58 5.00 2.48
N ASP A 122 8.70 3.85 3.10
CA ASP A 122 9.48 2.75 2.57
C ASP A 122 8.69 2.02 1.47
N GLY A 123 9.37 1.37 0.54
CA GLY A 123 8.69 0.64 -0.54
C GLY A 123 9.64 0.01 -1.54
N VAL A 124 9.07 -0.40 -2.66
CA VAL A 124 9.81 -1.01 -3.77
C VAL A 124 9.56 -0.20 -5.03
N TRP A 125 10.62 0.17 -5.71
CA TRP A 125 10.61 0.75 -7.03
C TRP A 125 10.97 -0.32 -8.06
N ILE A 126 10.15 -0.51 -9.07
CA ILE A 126 10.38 -1.52 -10.11
C ILE A 126 10.70 -0.80 -11.42
N GLY A 127 11.79 -1.22 -12.07
CA GLY A 127 12.29 -0.64 -13.32
C GLY A 127 13.20 0.56 -13.13
N ASP A 128 13.42 1.27 -14.22
CA ASP A 128 14.35 2.40 -14.30
C ASP A 128 13.81 3.68 -13.66
N GLY A 129 14.67 4.70 -13.55
CA GLY A 129 14.28 6.06 -13.20
C GLY A 129 14.15 6.34 -11.71
N ILE A 130 14.63 5.44 -10.84
CA ILE A 130 14.61 5.68 -9.38
C ILE A 130 15.39 6.94 -8.98
N ALA A 131 16.41 7.33 -9.72
CA ALA A 131 17.21 8.53 -9.45
C ALA A 131 16.44 9.83 -9.75
N ASP A 132 15.52 9.80 -10.71
CA ASP A 132 14.80 10.96 -11.23
C ASP A 132 13.36 11.10 -10.68
N GLN A 133 12.94 10.18 -9.81
CA GLN A 133 11.61 10.18 -9.23
C GLN A 133 11.52 11.12 -8.00
N ASN A 134 10.29 11.45 -7.61
CA ASN A 134 9.99 12.32 -6.48
C ASN A 134 9.02 11.68 -5.44
N ILE A 135 8.79 10.37 -5.53
CA ILE A 135 7.90 9.61 -4.65
C ILE A 135 8.63 9.20 -3.38
N TYR A 136 9.82 8.62 -3.54
CA TYR A 136 10.68 8.23 -2.43
C TYR A 136 11.74 9.28 -2.14
N ARG A 137 11.98 9.52 -0.87
CA ARG A 137 13.08 10.35 -0.44
C ARG A 137 14.36 9.50 -0.37
N ILE A 138 15.29 9.73 -1.30
CA ILE A 138 16.58 9.04 -1.34
C ILE A 138 17.64 9.94 -0.71
N SER A 139 18.33 9.44 0.30
CA SER A 139 19.31 10.22 1.07
C SER A 139 20.60 10.49 0.30
N LYS A 140 20.98 9.58 -0.60
CA LYS A 140 22.19 9.69 -1.40
C LYS A 140 21.95 9.10 -2.79
N LEU A 141 22.06 9.92 -3.81
CA LEU A 141 22.08 9.48 -5.20
C LEU A 141 23.49 9.01 -5.57
N THR A 142 23.60 7.79 -6.04
CA THR A 142 24.83 7.18 -6.57
C THR A 142 24.69 6.93 -8.05
N SER A 143 25.82 6.76 -8.77
CA SER A 143 25.81 6.49 -10.21
C SER A 143 24.99 5.27 -10.59
N ASP A 144 24.95 4.27 -9.72
CA ASP A 144 24.27 3.01 -9.97
C ASP A 144 22.75 3.17 -10.08
N LEU A 145 22.17 4.20 -9.43
CA LEU A 145 20.74 4.50 -9.49
C LEU A 145 20.28 5.09 -10.82
N TYR A 146 21.24 5.52 -11.66
CA TYR A 146 20.99 6.01 -13.03
C TYR A 146 21.20 4.92 -14.09
N ALA A 147 21.66 3.72 -13.69
CA ALA A 147 21.84 2.60 -14.60
C ALA A 147 20.50 1.99 -14.98
N GLU A 148 20.45 1.38 -16.15
CA GLU A 148 19.33 0.53 -16.56
C GLU A 148 19.21 -0.67 -15.60
N VAL A 149 17.99 -1.01 -15.25
CA VAL A 149 17.68 -2.11 -14.35
C VAL A 149 17.19 -3.30 -15.18
N GLU A 150 17.83 -4.46 -15.02
CA GLU A 150 17.42 -5.68 -15.70
C GLU A 150 15.99 -6.10 -15.31
N GLU A 151 15.29 -6.76 -16.24
CA GLU A 151 13.98 -7.32 -15.97
C GLU A 151 14.02 -8.27 -14.76
N GLY A 152 13.03 -8.19 -13.89
CA GLY A 152 12.98 -8.96 -12.64
C GLY A 152 13.77 -8.35 -11.47
N PHE A 153 14.31 -7.15 -11.63
CA PHE A 153 14.95 -6.42 -10.55
C PHE A 153 14.22 -5.11 -10.21
N GLY A 154 14.47 -4.62 -9.02
CA GLY A 154 13.97 -3.34 -8.52
C GLY A 154 14.79 -2.85 -7.34
N TYR A 155 14.42 -1.71 -6.79
CA TYR A 155 15.07 -1.15 -5.63
C TYR A 155 14.14 -1.18 -4.41
N PHE A 156 14.59 -1.82 -3.34
CA PHE A 156 13.98 -1.64 -2.04
C PHE A 156 14.46 -0.33 -1.45
N VAL A 157 13.52 0.54 -1.07
CA VAL A 157 13.79 1.83 -0.45
C VAL A 157 13.38 1.75 1.02
N TYR A 158 14.32 1.93 1.92
CA TYR A 158 14.10 1.90 3.36
C TYR A 158 14.80 3.06 4.05
N ARG A 159 14.06 3.94 4.65
CA ARG A 159 14.57 5.14 5.35
C ARG A 159 15.56 5.95 4.50
N GLY A 160 15.25 6.10 3.22
CA GLY A 160 16.06 6.83 2.26
C GLY A 160 17.32 6.11 1.76
N ARG A 161 17.52 4.85 2.13
CA ARG A 161 18.56 3.97 1.56
C ARG A 161 17.93 3.13 0.46
N THR A 162 18.72 2.81 -0.54
CA THR A 162 18.31 1.98 -1.67
C THR A 162 19.15 0.71 -1.71
N GLU A 163 18.51 -0.41 -1.99
CA GLU A 163 19.14 -1.70 -2.19
C GLU A 163 18.55 -2.35 -3.44
N LEU A 164 19.40 -2.78 -4.37
CA LEU A 164 18.96 -3.53 -5.54
C LEU A 164 18.51 -4.93 -5.11
N VAL A 165 17.30 -5.30 -5.47
CA VAL A 165 16.70 -6.58 -5.10
C VAL A 165 16.19 -7.31 -6.33
N LYS A 166 16.31 -8.64 -6.33
CA LYS A 166 15.68 -9.50 -7.32
C LYS A 166 14.21 -9.73 -6.92
N LEU A 167 13.29 -9.50 -7.85
CA LEU A 167 11.88 -9.79 -7.68
C LEU A 167 11.63 -11.25 -8.07
N ILE A 168 10.94 -11.98 -7.20
CA ILE A 168 10.59 -13.37 -7.45
C ILE A 168 9.34 -13.37 -8.33
N SER A 169 9.44 -14.02 -9.51
CA SER A 169 8.27 -14.29 -10.35
C SER A 169 7.60 -15.58 -9.90
N SER A 170 6.27 -15.58 -9.82
CA SER A 170 5.49 -16.81 -9.55
C SER A 170 5.60 -17.87 -10.67
N THR A 171 6.20 -17.51 -11.80
CA THR A 171 6.43 -18.43 -12.94
C THR A 171 7.81 -19.09 -12.90
N GLU A 172 8.72 -18.69 -12.03
CA GLU A 172 9.95 -19.43 -11.77
C GLU A 172 9.60 -20.62 -10.85
N GLU A 173 9.33 -21.78 -11.46
CA GLU A 173 9.31 -23.05 -10.74
C GLU A 173 10.69 -23.25 -10.09
N ALA A 174 10.69 -23.57 -8.81
CA ALA A 174 11.88 -23.86 -8.02
C ALA A 174 12.54 -25.17 -8.43
#